data_c745e5ac88dca80f31cda0f7a4d811ad
#
_entry.id   c745e5ac88dca80f31cda0f7a4d811ad
#
_cell.length_a   1.000
_cell.length_b   1.000
_cell.length_c   1.000
_cell.angle_alpha   90.00
_cell.angle_beta   90.00
_cell.angle_gamma   90.00
#
_symmetry.space_group_name_H-M   'P 1'
#
loop_
_entity.id
_entity.type
_entity.pdbx_description
1 polymer ?
#
loop_
_entity_poly.entity_id
_entity_poly.type
_entity_poly.pdbx_seq_one_letter_code
_entity_poly.pdbx_strand_id
1 'polypeptide(L)'
;LVLLVCARVCGEIMRRINLPSVIGQLAAGVILGPSIFGRVWPSGFHWFLPEGEISSGALLAVSWIGVALLLVTAGFETDLGLIRRLGRAAMLVTGFSLVVPLIGGLIVGFSLPESFIGAESDRTVFALFVAAALSVSALAVIAKILSELGLMRRDFGQITVAAGMANDVVGWVMLAVFAGFAVSGEVSIQNVLR
;
A
#
# COMPACT_ATOMS: atom_id res chain seq x y z
N LEU A 1 15.57 -1.49 -17.28
CA LEU A 1 16.94 -1.47 -16.75
C LEU A 1 17.29 -0.10 -16.15
N VAL A 2 17.05 1.01 -16.85
CA VAL A 2 17.31 2.38 -16.33
C VAL A 2 16.55 2.67 -15.05
N LEU A 3 15.26 2.32 -14.96
CA LEU A 3 14.46 2.47 -13.73
C LEU A 3 15.10 1.75 -12.54
N LEU A 4 15.58 0.52 -12.74
CA LEU A 4 16.22 -0.26 -11.68
C LEU A 4 17.56 0.37 -11.24
N VAL A 5 18.35 0.87 -12.18
CA VAL A 5 19.61 1.55 -11.89
C VAL A 5 19.34 2.84 -11.10
N CYS A 6 18.41 3.68 -11.55
CA CYS A 6 18.05 4.92 -10.87
C CYS A 6 17.50 4.64 -9.47
N ALA A 7 16.61 3.65 -9.33
CA ALA A 7 16.10 3.23 -8.02
C ALA A 7 17.23 2.76 -7.10
N ARG A 8 18.20 1.99 -7.63
CA ARG A 8 19.36 1.55 -6.86
C ARG A 8 20.24 2.70 -6.41
N VAL A 9 20.54 3.64 -7.30
CA VAL A 9 21.35 4.83 -6.99
C VAL A 9 20.66 5.70 -5.94
N CYS A 10 19.39 6.02 -6.14
CA CYS A 10 18.62 6.81 -5.18
C CYS A 10 18.49 6.11 -3.82
N GLY A 11 18.31 4.78 -3.81
CA GLY A 11 18.32 3.99 -2.59
C GLY A 11 19.65 4.04 -1.85
N GLU A 12 20.78 3.96 -2.57
CA GLU A 12 22.11 4.08 -1.98
C GLU A 12 22.37 5.48 -1.42
N ILE A 13 21.90 6.54 -2.08
CA ILE A 13 21.98 7.91 -1.57
C ILE A 13 21.23 8.02 -0.23
N MET A 14 20.01 7.45 -0.14
CA MET A 14 19.25 7.46 1.13
C MET A 14 19.97 6.71 2.24
N ARG A 15 20.58 5.57 1.95
CA ARG A 15 21.38 4.82 2.94
C ARG A 15 22.56 5.64 3.50
N ARG A 16 23.21 6.45 2.66
CA ARG A 16 24.32 7.32 3.10
C ARG A 16 23.90 8.43 4.06
N ILE A 17 22.63 8.80 4.05
CA ILE A 17 22.05 9.78 5.00
C ILE A 17 21.26 9.10 6.12
N ASN A 18 21.52 7.82 6.37
CA ASN A 18 20.88 7.00 7.40
C ASN A 18 19.35 6.85 7.27
N LEU A 19 18.83 6.92 6.05
CA LEU A 19 17.42 6.64 5.75
C LEU A 19 17.26 5.28 5.07
N PRO A 20 16.10 4.60 5.24
CA PRO A 20 15.80 3.37 4.52
C PRO A 20 15.90 3.54 3.00
N SER A 21 16.54 2.59 2.32
CA SER A 21 16.77 2.68 0.87
C SER A 21 15.48 2.72 0.07
N VAL A 22 14.40 2.14 0.60
CA VAL A 22 13.08 2.12 -0.04
C VAL A 22 12.55 3.54 -0.32
N ILE A 23 12.87 4.51 0.53
CA ILE A 23 12.46 5.91 0.32
C ILE A 23 13.06 6.45 -0.99
N GLY A 24 14.35 6.21 -1.21
CA GLY A 24 15.01 6.61 -2.45
C GLY A 24 14.51 5.86 -3.67
N GLN A 25 14.20 4.57 -3.52
CA GLN A 25 13.66 3.74 -4.60
C GLN A 25 12.27 4.23 -5.03
N LEU A 26 11.39 4.55 -4.07
CA LEU A 26 10.08 5.13 -4.35
C LEU A 26 10.20 6.52 -4.97
N ALA A 27 11.07 7.38 -4.41
CA ALA A 27 11.33 8.72 -4.96
C ALA A 27 11.82 8.65 -6.41
N ALA A 28 12.70 7.71 -6.75
CA ALA A 28 13.14 7.49 -8.12
C ALA A 28 11.97 7.17 -9.07
N GLY A 29 11.01 6.34 -8.63
CA GLY A 29 9.81 6.04 -9.39
C GLY A 29 8.93 7.26 -9.63
N VAL A 30 8.74 8.10 -8.62
CA VAL A 30 7.97 9.35 -8.74
C VAL A 30 8.68 10.36 -9.66
N ILE A 31 10.00 10.51 -9.52
CA ILE A 31 10.81 11.44 -10.33
C ILE A 31 10.81 11.02 -11.81
N LEU A 32 10.99 9.74 -12.09
CA LEU A 32 11.02 9.21 -13.45
C LEU A 32 9.62 8.95 -14.04
N GLY A 33 8.60 9.07 -13.21
CA GLY A 33 7.21 8.90 -13.60
C GLY A 33 6.61 10.09 -14.34
N PRO A 34 5.34 9.97 -14.75
CA PRO A 34 4.63 11.02 -15.50
C PRO A 34 4.50 12.31 -14.69
N SER A 35 4.56 12.23 -13.35
CA SER A 35 4.36 13.37 -12.45
C SER A 35 5.46 14.43 -12.55
N ILE A 36 6.72 14.05 -12.71
CA ILE A 36 7.86 14.96 -12.79
C ILE A 36 8.52 14.87 -14.16
N PHE A 37 9.12 13.75 -14.53
CA PHE A 37 9.84 13.60 -15.78
C PHE A 37 8.91 13.79 -16.99
N GLY A 38 7.69 13.22 -16.95
CA GLY A 38 6.70 13.41 -18.00
C GLY A 38 6.24 14.86 -18.17
N ARG A 39 6.22 15.65 -17.09
CA ARG A 39 5.90 17.09 -17.15
C ARG A 39 7.06 17.95 -17.61
N VAL A 40 8.27 17.67 -17.14
CA VAL A 40 9.46 18.48 -17.44
C VAL A 40 9.97 18.21 -18.84
N TRP A 41 9.94 16.96 -19.29
CA TRP A 41 10.42 16.58 -20.62
C TRP A 41 9.52 15.51 -21.26
N PRO A 42 8.34 15.90 -21.79
CA PRO A 42 7.36 14.96 -22.35
C PRO A 42 7.93 14.08 -23.46
N SER A 43 8.69 14.66 -24.40
CA SER A 43 9.28 13.91 -25.51
C SER A 43 10.28 12.85 -25.04
N GLY A 44 11.09 13.16 -24.04
CA GLY A 44 12.01 12.20 -23.42
C GLY A 44 11.29 11.11 -22.66
N PHE A 45 10.18 11.46 -21.99
CA PHE A 45 9.36 10.50 -21.27
C PHE A 45 8.73 9.46 -22.20
N HIS A 46 8.11 9.90 -23.31
CA HIS A 46 7.53 9.00 -24.32
C HIS A 46 8.58 8.13 -25.04
N TRP A 47 9.81 8.64 -25.20
CA TRP A 47 10.91 7.83 -25.70
C TRP A 47 11.37 6.76 -24.70
N PHE A 48 11.39 7.11 -23.40
CA PHE A 48 11.85 6.25 -22.31
C PHE A 48 10.80 5.21 -21.88
N LEU A 49 9.53 5.63 -21.82
CA LEU A 49 8.35 4.80 -21.54
C LEU A 49 7.35 4.97 -22.69
N PRO A 50 7.58 4.30 -23.84
CA PRO A 50 6.65 4.38 -24.96
C PRO A 50 5.26 3.94 -24.54
N GLU A 51 4.26 4.71 -24.94
CA GLU A 51 2.85 4.37 -24.76
C GLU A 51 2.51 3.17 -25.64
N GLY A 52 2.39 2.00 -25.06
CA GLY A 52 2.00 0.77 -25.73
C GLY A 52 1.63 -0.31 -24.74
N GLU A 53 0.63 -1.11 -25.09
CA GLU A 53 0.15 -2.20 -24.22
C GLU A 53 1.26 -3.18 -23.83
N ILE A 54 2.22 -3.42 -24.69
CA ILE A 54 3.35 -4.33 -24.47
C ILE A 54 4.33 -3.74 -23.45
N SER A 55 4.65 -2.44 -23.55
CA SER A 55 5.60 -1.77 -22.63
C SER A 55 5.02 -1.64 -21.22
N SER A 56 3.77 -1.23 -21.10
CA SER A 56 3.07 -1.13 -19.83
C SER A 56 2.85 -2.51 -19.20
N GLY A 57 2.48 -3.52 -20.01
CA GLY A 57 2.32 -4.90 -19.57
C GLY A 57 3.62 -5.51 -19.04
N ALA A 58 4.75 -5.28 -19.72
CA ALA A 58 6.06 -5.76 -19.26
C ALA A 58 6.49 -5.11 -17.93
N LEU A 59 6.25 -3.80 -17.77
CA LEU A 59 6.55 -3.09 -16.53
C LEU A 59 5.70 -3.60 -15.36
N LEU A 60 4.39 -3.80 -15.60
CA LEU A 60 3.48 -4.38 -14.64
C LEU A 60 3.90 -5.81 -14.23
N ALA A 61 4.26 -6.66 -15.19
CA ALA A 61 4.71 -8.01 -14.91
C ALA A 61 5.95 -8.04 -14.01
N VAL A 62 6.95 -7.21 -14.32
CA VAL A 62 8.17 -7.08 -13.48
C VAL A 62 7.81 -6.57 -12.09
N SER A 63 6.89 -5.61 -11.98
CA SER A 63 6.43 -5.08 -10.69
C SER A 63 5.74 -6.15 -9.85
N TRP A 64 4.84 -6.94 -10.43
CA TRP A 64 4.17 -8.05 -9.75
C TRP A 64 5.15 -9.12 -9.27
N ILE A 65 6.13 -9.49 -10.10
CA ILE A 65 7.19 -10.43 -9.70
C ILE A 65 7.99 -9.86 -8.53
N GLY A 66 8.37 -8.58 -8.58
CA GLY A 66 9.09 -7.92 -7.50
C GLY A 66 8.32 -7.91 -6.17
N VAL A 67 7.04 -7.57 -6.20
CA VAL A 67 6.16 -7.59 -5.02
C VAL A 67 5.99 -9.02 -4.49
N ALA A 68 5.74 -9.99 -5.38
CA ALA A 68 5.61 -11.39 -4.98
C ALA A 68 6.88 -11.92 -4.28
N LEU A 69 8.06 -11.67 -4.84
CA LEU A 69 9.33 -12.05 -4.22
C LEU A 69 9.55 -11.36 -2.87
N LEU A 70 9.20 -10.08 -2.76
CA LEU A 70 9.29 -9.36 -1.49
C LEU A 70 8.37 -9.95 -0.43
N LEU A 71 7.12 -10.27 -0.78
CA LEU A 71 6.17 -10.90 0.15
C LEU A 71 6.60 -12.31 0.55
N VAL A 72 7.15 -13.09 -0.38
CA VAL A 72 7.71 -14.43 -0.07
C VAL A 72 8.87 -14.32 0.91
N THR A 73 9.81 -13.41 0.69
CA THR A 73 10.93 -13.21 1.63
C THR A 73 10.46 -12.75 3.00
N ALA A 74 9.51 -11.81 3.06
CA ALA A 74 8.89 -11.36 4.31
C ALA A 74 8.18 -12.52 5.04
N GLY A 75 7.48 -13.39 4.30
CA GLY A 75 6.81 -14.58 4.84
C GLY A 75 7.80 -15.57 5.47
N PHE A 76 8.94 -15.83 4.83
CA PHE A 76 9.98 -16.71 5.38
C PHE A 76 10.64 -16.16 6.65
N GLU A 77 10.70 -14.84 6.81
CA GLU A 77 11.26 -14.20 8.01
C GLU A 77 10.25 -14.10 9.16
N THR A 78 8.98 -14.44 8.91
CA THR A 78 7.90 -14.33 9.89
C THR A 78 7.87 -15.55 10.81
N ASP A 79 8.02 -15.34 12.13
CA ASP A 79 7.93 -16.40 13.15
C ASP A 79 6.50 -16.51 13.69
N LEU A 80 5.75 -17.49 13.17
CA LEU A 80 4.37 -17.77 13.60
C LEU A 80 4.28 -18.20 15.07
N GLY A 81 5.34 -18.84 15.60
CA GLY A 81 5.41 -19.23 17.01
C GLY A 81 5.48 -18.01 17.92
N LEU A 82 6.28 -17.02 17.55
CA LEU A 82 6.40 -15.74 18.25
C LEU A 82 5.10 -14.95 18.19
N ILE A 83 4.44 -14.89 17.03
CA ILE A 83 3.14 -14.23 16.88
C ILE A 83 2.10 -14.84 17.83
N ARG A 84 2.04 -16.17 17.97
CA ARG A 84 1.13 -16.84 18.90
C ARG A 84 1.45 -16.51 20.36
N ARG A 85 2.72 -16.38 20.74
CA ARG A 85 3.15 -15.97 22.10
C ARG A 85 2.78 -14.52 22.40
N LEU A 86 2.85 -13.64 21.42
CA LEU A 86 2.51 -12.21 21.54
C LEU A 86 1.04 -11.92 21.24
N GLY A 87 0.19 -12.94 21.17
CA GLY A 87 -1.17 -12.89 20.63
C GLY A 87 -2.03 -11.71 21.11
N ARG A 88 -2.02 -11.39 22.41
CA ARG A 88 -2.79 -10.24 22.93
C ARG A 88 -2.23 -8.90 22.44
N ALA A 89 -0.91 -8.74 22.44
CA ALA A 89 -0.27 -7.51 21.95
C ALA A 89 -0.48 -7.36 20.44
N ALA A 90 -0.32 -8.44 19.68
CA ALA A 90 -0.59 -8.45 18.24
C ALA A 90 -2.05 -8.08 17.93
N MET A 91 -3.02 -8.65 18.66
CA MET A 91 -4.44 -8.32 18.47
C MET A 91 -4.75 -6.85 18.79
N LEU A 92 -4.18 -6.31 19.88
CA LEU A 92 -4.39 -4.90 20.23
C LEU A 92 -3.77 -3.97 19.17
N VAL A 93 -2.54 -4.24 18.74
CA VAL A 93 -1.89 -3.44 17.69
C VAL A 93 -2.67 -3.50 16.39
N THR A 94 -3.09 -4.70 15.95
CA THR A 94 -3.94 -4.88 14.76
C THR A 94 -5.25 -4.10 14.90
N GLY A 95 -5.94 -4.25 16.03
CA GLY A 95 -7.21 -3.56 16.26
C GLY A 95 -7.06 -2.04 16.21
N PHE A 96 -6.10 -1.48 16.93
CA PHE A 96 -5.87 -0.03 16.93
C PHE A 96 -5.33 0.49 15.58
N SER A 97 -4.45 -0.24 14.92
CA SER A 97 -3.93 0.15 13.60
C SER A 97 -4.99 0.16 12.52
N LEU A 98 -6.09 -0.56 12.69
CA LEU A 98 -7.26 -0.54 11.80
C LEU A 98 -8.29 0.53 12.22
N VAL A 99 -8.69 0.50 13.49
CA VAL A 99 -9.82 1.31 13.99
C VAL A 99 -9.48 2.80 14.03
N VAL A 100 -8.27 3.18 14.44
CA VAL A 100 -7.88 4.59 14.55
C VAL A 100 -7.86 5.28 13.18
N PRO A 101 -7.20 4.74 12.12
CA PRO A 101 -7.27 5.33 10.79
C PRO A 101 -8.68 5.28 10.18
N LEU A 102 -9.46 4.23 10.46
CA LEU A 102 -10.84 4.11 10.00
C LEU A 102 -11.71 5.26 10.51
N ILE A 103 -11.67 5.52 11.83
CA ILE A 103 -12.38 6.63 12.45
C ILE A 103 -11.87 7.97 11.90
N GLY A 104 -10.54 8.14 11.82
CA GLY A 104 -9.94 9.33 11.22
C GLY A 104 -10.38 9.55 9.78
N GLY A 105 -10.41 8.49 8.99
CA GLY A 105 -10.88 8.50 7.60
C GLY A 105 -12.36 8.85 7.46
N LEU A 106 -13.21 8.34 8.35
CA LEU A 106 -14.62 8.74 8.39
C LEU A 106 -14.77 10.22 8.70
N ILE A 107 -14.07 10.72 9.74
CA ILE A 107 -14.11 12.15 10.09
C ILE A 107 -13.67 13.00 8.90
N VAL A 108 -12.57 12.67 8.27
CA VAL A 108 -12.06 13.37 7.08
C VAL A 108 -13.07 13.28 5.93
N GLY A 109 -13.58 12.09 5.62
CA GLY A 109 -14.53 11.86 4.53
C GLY A 109 -15.82 12.68 4.68
N PHE A 110 -16.35 12.78 5.90
CA PHE A 110 -17.52 13.61 6.17
C PHE A 110 -17.21 15.12 6.19
N SER A 111 -15.97 15.51 6.47
CA SER A 111 -15.54 16.92 6.55
C SER A 111 -15.13 17.49 5.19
N LEU A 112 -14.86 16.66 4.19
CA LEU A 112 -14.44 17.11 2.86
C LEU A 112 -15.58 17.83 2.13
N PRO A 113 -15.27 18.92 1.36
CA PRO A 113 -16.23 19.64 0.55
C PRO A 113 -16.88 18.76 -0.53
N GLU A 114 -18.10 19.09 -0.94
CA GLU A 114 -18.85 18.34 -1.97
C GLU A 114 -18.12 18.25 -3.31
N SER A 115 -17.23 19.21 -3.58
CA SER A 115 -16.41 19.19 -4.80
C SER A 115 -15.49 17.97 -4.95
N PHE A 116 -15.23 17.25 -3.88
CA PHE A 116 -14.46 15.98 -3.88
C PHE A 116 -15.34 14.74 -4.09
N ILE A 117 -16.65 14.90 -3.95
CA ILE A 117 -17.63 13.82 -4.09
C ILE A 117 -18.11 13.81 -5.54
N GLY A 118 -18.08 12.66 -6.21
CA GLY A 118 -18.63 12.53 -7.56
C GLY A 118 -20.14 12.87 -7.58
N ALA A 119 -20.62 13.43 -8.68
CA ALA A 119 -21.98 13.95 -8.80
C ALA A 119 -23.11 12.95 -8.50
N GLU A 120 -22.82 11.66 -8.59
CA GLU A 120 -23.77 10.56 -8.33
C GLU A 120 -23.41 9.73 -7.08
N SER A 121 -22.42 10.16 -6.29
CA SER A 121 -21.93 9.39 -5.14
C SER A 121 -22.57 9.88 -3.84
N ASP A 122 -23.05 8.94 -3.02
CA ASP A 122 -23.50 9.22 -1.66
C ASP A 122 -22.33 9.62 -0.76
N ARG A 123 -22.51 10.64 0.09
CA ARG A 123 -21.51 11.12 1.04
C ARG A 123 -21.05 10.02 1.99
N THR A 124 -21.94 9.15 2.39
CA THR A 124 -21.61 8.02 3.30
C THR A 124 -20.70 7.02 2.63
N VAL A 125 -21.00 6.66 1.39
CA VAL A 125 -20.18 5.77 0.57
C VAL A 125 -18.79 6.37 0.36
N PHE A 126 -18.72 7.67 0.02
CA PHE A 126 -17.46 8.37 -0.13
C PHE A 126 -16.63 8.35 1.18
N ALA A 127 -17.26 8.67 2.32
CA ALA A 127 -16.59 8.64 3.62
C ALA A 127 -16.09 7.24 3.99
N LEU A 128 -16.83 6.18 3.67
CA LEU A 128 -16.42 4.80 3.88
C LEU A 128 -15.21 4.42 2.99
N PHE A 129 -15.18 4.86 1.74
CA PHE A 129 -14.02 4.66 0.87
C PHE A 129 -12.77 5.40 1.38
N VAL A 130 -12.91 6.65 1.83
CA VAL A 130 -11.80 7.41 2.44
C VAL A 130 -11.31 6.72 3.71
N ALA A 131 -12.21 6.22 4.54
CA ALA A 131 -11.87 5.47 5.75
C ALA A 131 -11.11 4.17 5.44
N ALA A 132 -11.57 3.40 4.45
CA ALA A 132 -10.89 2.20 4.01
C ALA A 132 -9.50 2.52 3.44
N ALA A 133 -9.39 3.54 2.58
CA ALA A 133 -8.14 3.95 1.97
C ALA A 133 -7.08 4.38 3.01
N LEU A 134 -7.49 5.05 4.08
CA LEU A 134 -6.58 5.42 5.19
C LEU A 134 -6.24 4.26 6.12
N SER A 135 -7.06 3.21 6.16
CA SER A 135 -6.84 2.05 7.03
C SER A 135 -5.93 0.99 6.39
N VAL A 136 -5.87 0.92 5.06
CA VAL A 136 -5.03 -0.05 4.36
C VAL A 136 -3.57 0.39 4.42
N SER A 137 -2.72 -0.46 4.95
CA SER A 137 -1.27 -0.23 5.05
C SER A 137 -0.52 -1.00 3.98
N ALA A 138 0.65 -0.48 3.56
CA ALA A 138 1.48 -1.15 2.56
C ALA A 138 2.44 -2.15 3.22
N LEU A 139 1.98 -3.39 3.45
CA LEU A 139 2.78 -4.44 4.09
C LEU A 139 4.17 -4.62 3.44
N ALA A 140 4.24 -4.59 2.11
CA ALA A 140 5.51 -4.74 1.40
C ALA A 140 6.54 -3.66 1.76
N VAL A 141 6.09 -2.41 1.94
CA VAL A 141 6.96 -1.29 2.34
C VAL A 141 7.40 -1.46 3.80
N ILE A 142 6.49 -1.82 4.69
CA ILE A 142 6.77 -2.07 6.11
C ILE A 142 7.80 -3.20 6.24
N ALA A 143 7.59 -4.33 5.57
CA ALA A 143 8.50 -5.46 5.59
C ALA A 143 9.90 -5.07 5.09
N LYS A 144 9.97 -4.29 4.01
CA LYS A 144 11.23 -3.81 3.46
C LYS A 144 11.98 -2.90 4.44
N ILE A 145 11.29 -1.96 5.09
CA ILE A 145 11.88 -1.07 6.09
C ILE A 145 12.37 -1.87 7.30
N LEU A 146 11.56 -2.78 7.83
CA LEU A 146 11.94 -3.61 8.97
C LEU A 146 13.14 -4.51 8.67
N SER A 147 13.21 -5.06 7.46
CA SER A 147 14.35 -5.85 6.99
C SER A 147 15.63 -5.01 6.91
N GLU A 148 15.57 -3.79 6.35
CA GLU A 148 16.72 -2.90 6.24
C GLU A 148 17.23 -2.41 7.60
N LEU A 149 16.33 -2.22 8.58
CA LEU A 149 16.68 -1.85 9.93
C LEU A 149 17.12 -3.02 10.81
N GLY A 150 17.07 -4.26 10.30
CA GLY A 150 17.39 -5.47 11.07
C GLY A 150 16.38 -5.77 12.19
N LEU A 151 15.16 -5.23 12.08
CA LEU A 151 14.10 -5.35 13.09
C LEU A 151 13.10 -6.48 12.79
N MET A 152 13.22 -7.14 11.62
CA MET A 152 12.26 -8.13 11.16
C MET A 152 12.07 -9.28 12.15
N ARG A 153 13.15 -9.74 12.81
CA ARG A 153 13.13 -10.83 13.78
C ARG A 153 12.92 -10.41 15.24
N ARG A 154 12.72 -9.11 15.49
CA ARG A 154 12.41 -8.58 16.82
C ARG A 154 10.91 -8.67 17.09
N ASP A 155 10.52 -8.75 18.35
CA ASP A 155 9.10 -8.80 18.77
C ASP A 155 8.27 -7.69 18.14
N PHE A 156 8.80 -6.46 18.14
CA PHE A 156 8.19 -5.30 17.49
C PHE A 156 7.96 -5.53 15.99
N GLY A 157 8.98 -6.01 15.27
CA GLY A 157 8.89 -6.27 13.83
C GLY A 157 7.86 -7.35 13.51
N GLN A 158 7.85 -8.44 14.27
CA GLN A 158 6.91 -9.54 14.12
C GLN A 158 5.45 -9.11 14.37
N ILE A 159 5.22 -8.32 15.45
CA ILE A 159 3.90 -7.77 15.73
C ILE A 159 3.45 -6.86 14.58
N THR A 160 4.34 -6.00 14.08
CA THR A 160 4.02 -5.05 13.01
C THR A 160 3.68 -5.77 11.70
N VAL A 161 4.44 -6.80 11.33
CA VAL A 161 4.15 -7.62 10.14
C VAL A 161 2.84 -8.38 10.30
N ALA A 162 2.61 -9.01 11.46
CA ALA A 162 1.36 -9.72 11.73
C ALA A 162 0.14 -8.78 11.67
N ALA A 163 0.26 -7.58 12.24
CA ALA A 163 -0.79 -6.57 12.17
C ALA A 163 -1.04 -6.11 10.74
N GLY A 164 0.03 -5.88 9.96
CA GLY A 164 -0.07 -5.52 8.54
C GLY A 164 -0.78 -6.58 7.71
N MET A 165 -0.43 -7.87 7.88
CA MET A 165 -1.09 -8.98 7.20
C MET A 165 -2.59 -9.04 7.52
N ALA A 166 -2.95 -8.88 8.79
CA ALA A 166 -4.34 -8.89 9.22
C ALA A 166 -5.10 -7.67 8.66
N ASN A 167 -4.48 -6.49 8.66
CA ASN A 167 -5.06 -5.28 8.10
C ASN A 167 -5.29 -5.39 6.60
N ASP A 168 -4.38 -6.01 5.84
CA ASP A 168 -4.56 -6.25 4.40
C ASP A 168 -5.81 -7.09 4.13
N VAL A 169 -5.97 -8.22 4.84
CA VAL A 169 -7.17 -9.07 4.69
C VAL A 169 -8.44 -8.30 5.01
N VAL A 170 -8.47 -7.60 6.14
CA VAL A 170 -9.64 -6.81 6.55
C VAL A 170 -9.90 -5.66 5.57
N GLY A 171 -8.85 -4.98 5.12
CA GLY A 171 -8.94 -3.89 4.15
C GLY A 171 -9.55 -4.32 2.81
N TRP A 172 -9.15 -5.47 2.29
CA TRP A 172 -9.73 -6.03 1.07
C TRP A 172 -11.21 -6.40 1.23
N VAL A 173 -11.58 -7.00 2.36
CA VAL A 173 -12.98 -7.31 2.67
C VAL A 173 -13.80 -6.01 2.77
N MET A 174 -13.28 -4.99 3.46
CA MET A 174 -13.95 -3.69 3.58
C MET A 174 -14.15 -3.03 2.21
N LEU A 175 -13.10 -3.02 1.36
CA LEU A 175 -13.20 -2.46 0.02
C LEU A 175 -14.23 -3.21 -0.83
N ALA A 176 -14.28 -4.53 -0.76
CA ALA A 176 -15.28 -5.33 -1.49
C ALA A 176 -16.70 -5.01 -1.04
N VAL A 177 -16.93 -4.88 0.28
CA VAL A 177 -18.22 -4.51 0.86
C VAL A 177 -18.61 -3.09 0.43
N PHE A 178 -17.71 -2.11 0.54
CA PHE A 178 -18.01 -0.72 0.19
C PHE A 178 -18.21 -0.53 -1.32
N ALA A 179 -17.48 -1.28 -2.15
CA ALA A 179 -17.72 -1.30 -3.59
C ALA A 179 -19.10 -1.88 -3.92
N GLY A 180 -19.54 -2.90 -3.20
CA GLY A 180 -20.91 -3.43 -3.30
C GLY A 180 -21.96 -2.37 -2.96
N PHE A 181 -21.77 -1.56 -1.93
CA PHE A 181 -22.67 -0.44 -1.59
C PHE A 181 -22.72 0.63 -2.71
N ALA A 182 -21.56 0.93 -3.31
CA ALA A 182 -21.50 1.94 -4.36
C ALA A 182 -22.26 1.52 -5.63
N VAL A 183 -22.30 0.22 -5.94
CA VAL A 183 -22.89 -0.29 -7.18
C VAL A 183 -24.40 -0.62 -7.03
N SER A 184 -24.81 -1.16 -5.88
CA SER A 184 -26.16 -1.71 -5.72
C SER A 184 -27.13 -0.83 -4.92
N GLY A 185 -26.64 0.23 -4.25
CA GLY A 185 -27.45 1.05 -3.35
C GLY A 185 -28.04 0.29 -2.16
N GLU A 186 -27.94 -1.03 -2.14
CA GLU A 186 -28.43 -1.91 -1.07
C GLU A 186 -27.34 -2.91 -0.65
N VAL A 187 -27.21 -3.09 0.66
CA VAL A 187 -26.29 -4.06 1.25
C VAL A 187 -26.83 -5.44 1.08
N SER A 188 -26.47 -6.12 0.02
CA SER A 188 -26.71 -7.55 -0.08
C SER A 188 -25.45 -8.34 0.28
N ILE A 189 -25.38 -8.79 1.53
CA ILE A 189 -24.33 -9.69 2.04
C ILE A 189 -24.23 -10.97 1.18
N GLN A 190 -25.29 -11.33 0.48
CA GLN A 190 -25.31 -12.49 -0.43
C GLN A 190 -24.43 -12.34 -1.68
N ASN A 191 -24.12 -11.11 -2.12
CA ASN A 191 -23.27 -10.86 -3.29
C ASN A 191 -21.77 -10.87 -2.95
N VAL A 192 -21.41 -10.78 -1.68
CA VAL A 192 -20.00 -10.81 -1.21
C VAL A 192 -19.49 -12.25 -1.05
N LEU A 193 -20.39 -13.24 -0.94
CA LEU A 193 -20.06 -14.65 -0.71
C LEU A 193 -20.15 -15.53 -1.97
N ARG A 194 -20.39 -14.96 -3.14
CA ARG A 194 -20.34 -15.61 -4.45
C ARG A 194 -19.08 -15.24 -5.20
#